data_1eee021320510603da61fde5e4926ca2
#
_entry.id   1eee021320510603da61fde5e4926ca2
#
_cell.length_a   1.000
_cell.length_b   1.000
_cell.length_c   1.000
_cell.angle_alpha   90.00
_cell.angle_beta   90.00
_cell.angle_gamma   90.00
#
_symmetry.space_group_name_H-M   'P 1'
#
loop_
_entity.id
_entity.type
_entity.pdbx_description
1 polymer ?
#
loop_
_entity_poly.entity_id
_entity_poly.type
_entity_poly.pdbx_seq_one_letter_code
_entity_poly.pdbx_strand_id
1 'polypeptide(L)'
;MKIEKIRGLLGLARRARTVTVGSRETRKAVRRGEIRLVLLASDGSERDRERLVRLTDESRVPHRTVATREELGSWVGGGPVSVLGLRNPNLAAAVRADVDAGAAECRGESK
;
A
#
# COMPACT_ATOMS: atom_id res chain seq x y z
N MET A 1 13.14 4.93 4.26
CA MET A 1 12.22 3.79 4.11
C MET A 1 13.03 2.50 4.02
N LYS A 2 12.70 1.57 4.89
CA LYS A 2 13.41 0.28 4.91
C LYS A 2 12.64 -0.74 4.08
N ILE A 3 13.02 -0.85 2.81
CA ILE A 3 12.35 -1.71 1.84
C ILE A 3 12.27 -3.17 2.29
N GLU A 4 13.35 -3.68 2.87
CA GLU A 4 13.38 -5.06 3.36
C GLU A 4 12.36 -5.31 4.46
N LYS A 5 12.18 -4.35 5.35
CA LYS A 5 11.19 -4.45 6.42
C LYS A 5 9.77 -4.44 5.86
N ILE A 6 9.48 -3.51 4.95
CA ILE A 6 8.18 -3.44 4.29
C ILE A 6 7.90 -4.72 3.52
N ARG A 7 8.89 -5.20 2.78
CA ARG A 7 8.79 -6.45 2.02
C ARG A 7 8.45 -7.62 2.93
N GLY A 8 9.13 -7.72 4.08
CA GLY A 8 8.87 -8.78 5.05
C GLY A 8 7.45 -8.69 5.62
N LEU A 9 6.99 -7.49 5.96
CA LEU A 9 5.64 -7.29 6.49
C LEU A 9 4.57 -7.64 5.45
N LEU A 10 4.77 -7.26 4.20
CA LEU A 10 3.84 -7.60 3.13
C LEU A 10 3.83 -9.11 2.83
N GLY A 11 4.97 -9.77 2.93
CA GLY A 11 5.04 -11.21 2.83
C GLY A 11 4.24 -11.91 3.92
N LEU A 12 4.30 -11.41 5.15
CA LEU A 12 3.49 -11.90 6.25
C LEU A 12 2.01 -11.70 5.98
N ALA A 13 1.63 -10.51 5.51
CA ALA A 13 0.24 -10.19 5.19
C ALA A 13 -0.30 -11.13 4.11
N ARG A 14 0.51 -11.43 3.10
CA ARG A 14 0.13 -12.34 2.02
C ARG A 14 -0.11 -13.74 2.56
N ARG A 15 0.80 -14.26 3.37
CA ARG A 15 0.67 -15.60 3.95
C ARG A 15 -0.54 -15.70 4.89
N ALA A 16 -0.83 -14.63 5.62
CA ALA A 16 -1.99 -14.58 6.51
C ALA A 16 -3.29 -14.26 5.78
N ARG A 17 -3.22 -14.03 4.48
CA ARG A 17 -4.38 -13.64 3.64
C ARG A 17 -5.05 -12.35 4.11
N THR A 18 -4.25 -11.41 4.57
CA THR A 18 -4.72 -10.09 5.02
C THR A 18 -4.38 -8.97 4.06
N VAL A 19 -4.00 -9.32 2.84
CA VAL A 19 -3.70 -8.34 1.80
C VAL A 19 -4.66 -8.54 0.62
N THR A 20 -5.18 -7.42 0.08
CA THR A 20 -5.89 -7.46 -1.20
C THR A 20 -4.90 -7.05 -2.28
N VAL A 21 -4.99 -7.71 -3.43
CA VAL A 21 -4.08 -7.46 -4.55
C VAL A 21 -4.89 -6.96 -5.74
N GLY A 22 -4.50 -5.80 -6.25
CA GLY A 22 -5.16 -5.20 -7.40
C GLY A 22 -6.22 -4.18 -7.02
N SER A 23 -6.51 -3.30 -7.98
CA SER A 23 -7.40 -2.17 -7.79
C SER A 23 -8.84 -2.59 -7.45
N ARG A 24 -9.37 -3.54 -8.22
CA ARG A 24 -10.77 -3.97 -8.07
C ARG A 24 -11.03 -4.56 -6.69
N GLU A 25 -10.20 -5.52 -6.26
CA GLU A 25 -10.36 -6.17 -4.97
C GLU A 25 -10.16 -5.21 -3.81
N THR A 26 -9.18 -4.31 -3.95
CA THR A 26 -8.93 -3.32 -2.91
C THR A 26 -10.10 -2.35 -2.78
N ARG A 27 -10.67 -1.87 -3.90
CA ARG A 27 -11.84 -0.99 -3.85
C ARG A 27 -13.02 -1.64 -3.15
N LYS A 28 -13.29 -2.91 -3.47
CA LYS A 28 -14.37 -3.64 -2.80
C LYS A 28 -14.16 -3.71 -1.30
N ALA A 29 -12.95 -4.05 -0.89
CA ALA A 29 -12.62 -4.19 0.52
C ALA A 29 -12.67 -2.84 1.25
N VAL A 30 -12.23 -1.76 0.60
CA VAL A 30 -12.35 -0.41 1.18
C VAL A 30 -13.82 -0.05 1.43
N ARG A 31 -14.68 -0.32 0.46
CA ARG A 31 -16.12 -0.05 0.61
C ARG A 31 -16.76 -0.85 1.74
N ARG A 32 -16.22 -2.02 2.04
CA ARG A 32 -16.69 -2.87 3.15
C ARG A 32 -16.09 -2.47 4.50
N GLY A 33 -15.21 -1.47 4.52
CA GLY A 33 -14.56 -1.06 5.76
C GLY A 33 -13.50 -2.01 6.27
N GLU A 34 -12.95 -2.85 5.40
CA GLU A 34 -11.99 -3.88 5.78
C GLU A 34 -10.53 -3.46 5.68
N ILE A 35 -10.25 -2.36 5.00
CA ILE A 35 -8.87 -1.96 4.70
C ILE A 35 -8.39 -0.88 5.66
N ARG A 36 -7.15 -1.05 6.14
CA ARG A 36 -6.51 -0.12 7.08
C ARG A 36 -5.42 0.73 6.43
N LEU A 37 -4.91 0.30 5.29
CA LEU A 37 -3.91 1.05 4.53
C LEU A 37 -3.94 0.60 3.08
N VAL A 38 -3.84 1.56 2.17
CA VAL A 38 -3.72 1.28 0.73
C VAL A 38 -2.34 1.70 0.26
N LEU A 39 -1.65 0.82 -0.45
CA LEU A 39 -0.36 1.10 -1.05
C LEU A 39 -0.54 1.22 -2.56
N LEU A 40 -0.03 2.31 -3.13
CA LEU A 40 -0.16 2.62 -4.55
C LEU A 40 1.19 2.56 -5.24
N ALA A 41 1.18 2.10 -6.48
CA ALA A 41 2.37 2.13 -7.32
C ALA A 41 2.58 3.52 -7.90
N SER A 42 3.84 3.94 -7.99
CA SER A 42 4.20 5.25 -8.55
C SER A 42 3.97 5.33 -10.06
N ASP A 43 4.01 4.20 -10.74
CA ASP A 43 3.85 4.09 -12.19
C ASP A 43 2.56 3.42 -12.62
N GLY A 44 1.56 3.39 -11.74
CA GLY A 44 0.26 2.85 -12.06
C GLY A 44 -0.58 3.81 -12.90
N SER A 45 -1.74 3.34 -13.35
CA SER A 45 -2.68 4.16 -14.09
C SER A 45 -3.11 5.37 -13.25
N GLU A 46 -2.99 6.55 -13.81
CA GLU A 46 -3.36 7.78 -13.11
C GLU A 46 -4.86 7.82 -12.80
N ARG A 47 -5.68 7.32 -13.71
CA ARG A 47 -7.12 7.22 -13.52
C ARG A 47 -7.47 6.31 -12.34
N ASP A 48 -6.83 5.14 -12.25
CA ASP A 48 -7.03 4.22 -11.15
C ASP A 48 -6.57 4.82 -9.83
N ARG A 49 -5.43 5.50 -9.88
CA ARG A 49 -4.86 6.17 -8.72
C ARG A 49 -5.82 7.22 -8.16
N GLU A 50 -6.32 8.09 -9.03
CA GLU A 50 -7.27 9.14 -8.63
C GLU A 50 -8.54 8.53 -8.03
N ARG A 51 -9.03 7.46 -8.63
CA ARG A 51 -10.21 6.76 -8.15
C ARG A 51 -9.98 6.17 -6.76
N LEU A 52 -8.83 5.54 -6.55
CA LEU A 52 -8.47 4.97 -5.26
C LEU A 52 -8.25 6.04 -4.20
N VAL A 53 -7.56 7.13 -4.54
CA VAL A 53 -7.32 8.23 -3.61
C VAL A 53 -8.65 8.83 -3.15
N ARG A 54 -9.57 9.08 -4.09
CA ARG A 54 -10.88 9.62 -3.76
C ARG A 54 -11.64 8.68 -2.82
N LEU A 55 -11.65 7.39 -3.13
CA LEU A 55 -12.35 6.40 -2.32
C LEU A 55 -11.75 6.30 -0.91
N THR A 56 -10.43 6.26 -0.81
CA THR A 56 -9.76 6.16 0.50
C THR A 56 -9.98 7.42 1.33
N ASP A 57 -9.98 8.60 0.69
CA ASP A 57 -10.26 9.85 1.39
C ASP A 57 -11.69 9.87 1.95
N GLU A 58 -12.67 9.47 1.14
CA GLU A 58 -14.05 9.37 1.58
C GLU A 58 -14.23 8.37 2.71
N SER A 59 -13.48 7.29 2.69
CA SER A 59 -13.57 6.21 3.67
C SER A 59 -12.64 6.42 4.87
N ARG A 60 -11.85 7.49 4.87
CA ARG A 60 -10.87 7.83 5.91
C ARG A 60 -9.81 6.73 6.08
N VAL A 61 -9.40 6.14 4.98
CA VAL A 61 -8.35 5.12 4.94
C VAL A 61 -7.07 5.79 4.47
N PRO A 62 -5.95 5.65 5.18
CA PRO A 62 -4.68 6.21 4.70
C PRO A 62 -4.20 5.49 3.45
N HIS A 63 -3.55 6.23 2.56
CA HIS A 63 -2.92 5.66 1.38
C HIS A 63 -1.51 6.24 1.22
N ARG A 64 -0.61 5.46 0.62
CA ARG A 64 0.77 5.87 0.39
C ARG A 64 1.24 5.35 -0.96
N THR A 65 1.99 6.16 -1.68
CA THR A 65 2.67 5.73 -2.90
C THR A 65 4.08 5.32 -2.50
N VAL A 66 4.46 4.07 -2.74
CA VAL A 66 5.68 3.53 -2.15
C VAL A 66 6.69 2.93 -3.12
N ALA A 67 6.25 2.43 -4.28
CA ALA A 67 7.15 1.70 -5.16
C ALA A 67 6.52 1.59 -6.55
N THR A 68 7.22 0.93 -7.47
CA THR A 68 6.68 0.65 -8.79
C THR A 68 5.74 -0.55 -8.75
N ARG A 69 4.95 -0.73 -9.80
CA ARG A 69 4.06 -1.89 -9.93
C ARG A 69 4.83 -3.19 -9.82
N GLU A 70 5.98 -3.25 -10.45
CA GLU A 70 6.82 -4.44 -10.44
C GLU A 70 7.32 -4.76 -9.03
N GLU A 71 7.78 -3.75 -8.31
CA GLU A 71 8.23 -3.91 -6.93
C GLU A 71 7.10 -4.34 -6.01
N LEU A 72 5.95 -3.66 -6.07
CA LEU A 72 4.80 -4.04 -5.25
C LEU A 72 4.38 -5.48 -5.48
N GLY A 73 4.31 -5.89 -6.75
CA GLY A 73 3.95 -7.27 -7.09
C GLY A 73 4.94 -8.27 -6.54
N SER A 74 6.24 -7.98 -6.65
CA SER A 74 7.29 -8.87 -6.17
C SER A 74 7.21 -9.05 -4.65
N TRP A 75 6.83 -8.01 -3.91
CA TRP A 75 6.75 -8.07 -2.45
C TRP A 75 5.64 -9.01 -1.95
N VAL A 76 4.64 -9.26 -2.78
CA VAL A 76 3.58 -10.22 -2.44
C VAL A 76 3.67 -11.50 -3.29
N GLY A 77 4.80 -11.71 -3.95
CA GLY A 77 5.09 -12.94 -4.66
C GLY A 77 4.37 -13.10 -6.00
N GLY A 78 4.04 -11.99 -6.66
CA GLY A 78 3.34 -12.03 -7.93
C GLY A 78 3.90 -11.10 -8.99
N GLY A 79 3.21 -10.99 -10.11
CA GLY A 79 3.54 -10.06 -11.19
C GLY A 79 3.19 -8.62 -10.83
N PRO A 80 3.40 -7.67 -11.75
CA PRO A 80 3.15 -6.24 -11.47
C PRO A 80 1.74 -5.98 -10.96
N VAL A 81 1.64 -5.11 -9.95
CA VAL A 81 0.36 -4.73 -9.35
C VAL A 81 0.36 -3.26 -9.00
N SER A 82 -0.73 -2.58 -9.29
CA SER A 82 -0.85 -1.12 -9.07
C SER A 82 -1.26 -0.77 -7.65
N VAL A 83 -1.95 -1.65 -6.96
CA VAL A 83 -2.58 -1.35 -5.67
C VAL A 83 -2.55 -2.58 -4.77
N LEU A 84 -2.21 -2.36 -3.51
CA LEU A 84 -2.35 -3.36 -2.45
C LEU A 84 -3.16 -2.76 -1.32
N GLY A 85 -4.00 -3.57 -0.67
CA GLY A 85 -4.73 -3.15 0.52
C GLY A 85 -4.36 -4.03 1.70
N LEU A 86 -4.15 -3.43 2.86
CA LEU A 86 -3.82 -4.15 4.09
C LEU A 86 -5.00 -4.15 5.04
N ARG A 87 -5.44 -5.34 5.44
CA ARG A 87 -6.56 -5.53 6.36
C ARG A 87 -6.13 -5.54 7.82
N ASN A 88 -4.95 -6.10 8.10
CA ASN A 88 -4.48 -6.24 9.48
C ASN A 88 -4.03 -4.89 10.02
N PRO A 89 -4.66 -4.39 11.09
CA PRO A 89 -4.32 -3.06 11.62
C PRO A 89 -2.88 -2.97 12.14
N ASN A 90 -2.34 -4.03 12.69
CA ASN A 90 -0.97 -4.03 13.21
C ASN A 90 0.05 -3.98 12.10
N LEU A 91 -0.12 -4.80 11.06
CA LEU A 91 0.77 -4.79 9.91
C LEU A 91 0.64 -3.47 9.14
N ALA A 92 -0.58 -2.97 8.98
CA ALA A 92 -0.81 -1.69 8.31
C ALA A 92 -0.11 -0.55 9.04
N ALA A 93 -0.22 -0.51 10.36
CA ALA A 93 0.44 0.53 11.16
C ALA A 93 1.96 0.45 11.05
N ALA A 94 2.52 -0.76 11.07
CA ALA A 94 3.96 -0.96 10.94
C ALA A 94 4.49 -0.52 9.58
N VAL A 95 3.78 -0.88 8.51
CA VAL A 95 4.16 -0.48 7.15
C VAL A 95 4.05 1.03 6.99
N ARG A 96 2.95 1.61 7.45
CA ARG A 96 2.73 3.06 7.37
C ARG A 96 3.81 3.84 8.10
N ALA A 97 4.15 3.42 9.31
CA ALA A 97 5.18 4.08 10.11
C ALA A 97 6.54 4.06 9.40
N ASP A 98 6.89 2.93 8.78
CA ASP A 98 8.15 2.79 8.07
C ASP A 98 8.19 3.63 6.80
N VAL A 99 7.10 3.67 6.05
CA VAL A 99 6.97 4.52 4.87
C VAL A 99 7.07 5.99 5.24
N ASP A 100 6.38 6.41 6.28
CA ASP A 100 6.37 7.81 6.71
C ASP A 100 7.74 8.24 7.25
N ALA A 101 8.45 7.35 7.93
CA ALA A 101 9.81 7.62 8.40
C ALA A 101 10.75 7.84 7.21
N GLY A 102 10.62 7.02 6.16
CA GLY A 102 11.41 7.19 4.94
C GLY A 102 11.10 8.50 4.23
N ALA A 103 9.85 8.90 4.17
CA ALA A 103 9.45 10.17 3.57
C ALA A 103 10.01 11.36 4.36
N ALA A 104 10.01 11.28 5.69
CA ALA A 104 10.58 12.30 6.54
C ALA A 104 12.10 12.42 6.34
N GLU A 105 12.79 11.30 6.22
CA GLU A 105 14.22 11.28 5.94
C GLU A 105 14.53 11.94 4.59
N CYS A 106 13.76 11.61 3.56
CA CYS A 106 13.92 12.22 2.24
C CYS A 106 13.71 13.73 2.28
N ARG A 107 12.73 14.22 3.01
CA ARG A 107 12.50 15.65 3.17
C ARG A 107 13.68 16.33 3.86
N GLY A 108 14.25 15.68 4.86
CA GLY A 108 15.42 16.18 5.57
C GLY A 108 16.61 16.34 4.64
N GLU A 109 16.80 15.37 3.76
CA GLU A 109 17.88 15.38 2.78
C GLU A 109 17.70 16.47 1.72
N SER A 110 16.48 16.75 1.32
CA SER A 110 16.20 17.71 0.26
C SER A 110 16.31 19.17 0.70
N LYS A 111 16.50 19.40 1.95
CA LYS A 111 16.77 20.75 2.47
C LYS A 111 18.26 21.04 2.46
#